data_ebc839d17b959724e3e37c42a8ecd4e0
#
_entry.id   ebc839d17b959724e3e37c42a8ecd4e0
#
_cell.length_a   1.000
_cell.length_b   1.000
_cell.length_c   1.000
_cell.angle_alpha   90.00
_cell.angle_beta   90.00
_cell.angle_gamma   90.00
#
_symmetry.space_group_name_H-M   'P 1'
#
loop_
_entity.id
_entity.type
_entity.pdbx_description
1 polymer ?
#
loop_
_entity_poly.entity_id
_entity_poly.type
_entity_poly.pdbx_seq_one_letter_code
_entity_poly.pdbx_strand_id
1 'polypeptide(L)'
;MSKYDELPVYKASYDLLLEIFRFTKEFNREFKYTVGESLKKETLELITLIYRANSAREKLETIKLARERIEVIRLFARLMKDLRQISLKKFVQVNKQVECVSKQLTGWQKSVT
;
A
#
# COMPACT_ATOMS: atom_id res chain seq x y z
N MET A 1 -0.52 -23.04 7.52
CA MET A 1 -0.57 -21.58 7.39
C MET A 1 0.83 -21.04 7.07
N SER A 2 0.93 -20.25 6.02
CA SER A 2 2.21 -19.67 5.64
C SER A 2 2.65 -18.60 6.62
N LYS A 3 3.95 -18.41 6.75
CA LYS A 3 4.47 -17.26 7.48
C LYS A 3 4.14 -16.00 6.68
N TYR A 4 3.75 -14.93 7.38
CA TYR A 4 3.32 -13.69 6.73
C TYR A 4 4.40 -13.09 5.81
N ASP A 5 5.67 -13.21 6.19
CA ASP A 5 6.77 -12.64 5.42
C ASP A 5 7.12 -13.44 4.16
N GLU A 6 6.52 -14.61 3.99
CA GLU A 6 6.66 -15.43 2.78
C GLU A 6 5.55 -15.16 1.76
N LEU A 7 4.52 -14.40 2.14
CA LEU A 7 3.43 -14.07 1.23
C LEU A 7 3.90 -13.06 0.18
N PRO A 8 3.69 -13.34 -1.13
CA PRO A 8 4.06 -12.36 -2.16
C PRO A 8 3.41 -10.98 -1.96
N VAL A 9 2.15 -10.94 -1.49
CA VAL A 9 1.46 -9.67 -1.27
C VAL A 9 2.08 -8.90 -0.10
N TYR A 10 2.58 -9.60 0.93
CA TYR A 10 3.27 -8.94 2.03
C TYR A 10 4.56 -8.30 1.52
N LYS A 11 5.36 -9.06 0.76
CA LYS A 11 6.61 -8.55 0.21
C LYS A 11 6.37 -7.35 -0.71
N ALA A 12 5.39 -7.44 -1.60
CA ALA A 12 5.05 -6.33 -2.51
C ALA A 12 4.63 -5.08 -1.73
N SER A 13 3.85 -5.26 -0.66
CA SER A 13 3.40 -4.16 0.20
C SER A 13 4.55 -3.55 1.00
N TYR A 14 5.46 -4.39 1.46
CA TYR A 14 6.64 -3.93 2.20
C TYR A 14 7.57 -3.12 1.28
N ASP A 15 7.78 -3.57 0.05
CA ASP A 15 8.58 -2.84 -0.92
C ASP A 15 7.94 -1.48 -1.23
N LEU A 16 6.61 -1.43 -1.34
CA LEU A 16 5.86 -0.19 -1.52
C LEU A 16 6.06 0.74 -0.31
N LEU A 17 5.98 0.21 0.90
CA LEU A 17 6.20 0.97 2.12
C LEU A 17 7.59 1.62 2.14
N LEU A 18 8.61 0.83 1.82
CA LEU A 18 9.98 1.35 1.76
C LEU A 18 10.11 2.49 0.77
N GLU A 19 9.51 2.33 -0.41
CA GLU A 19 9.55 3.37 -1.44
C GLU A 19 8.86 4.65 -0.97
N ILE A 20 7.70 4.50 -0.31
CA ILE A 20 6.95 5.64 0.23
C ILE A 20 7.78 6.38 1.28
N PHE A 21 8.44 5.67 2.18
CA PHE A 21 9.30 6.30 3.18
C PHE A 21 10.49 7.02 2.54
N ARG A 22 11.01 6.48 1.44
CA ARG A 22 12.13 7.11 0.73
C ARG A 22 11.72 8.42 0.05
N PHE A 23 10.64 8.40 -0.72
CA PHE A 23 10.31 9.60 -1.50
C PHE A 23 9.60 10.68 -0.67
N THR A 24 8.91 10.35 0.41
CA THR A 24 8.27 11.36 1.25
C THR A 24 9.28 12.28 1.96
N LYS A 25 10.51 11.82 2.11
CA LYS A 25 11.59 12.66 2.67
C LYS A 25 11.87 13.89 1.79
N GLU A 26 11.61 13.78 0.49
CA GLU A 26 11.87 14.82 -0.49
C GLU A 26 10.71 15.80 -0.67
N PHE A 27 9.60 15.57 0.03
CA PHE A 27 8.43 16.43 -0.08
C PHE A 27 8.69 17.82 0.49
N ASN A 28 8.04 18.83 -0.09
CA ASN A 28 8.01 20.16 0.50
C ASN A 28 7.47 20.06 1.92
N ARG A 29 7.97 20.90 2.81
CA ARG A 29 7.66 20.85 4.23
C ARG A 29 6.16 20.80 4.51
N GLU A 30 5.36 21.63 3.82
CA GLU A 30 3.91 21.66 4.03
C GLU A 30 3.21 20.34 3.72
N PHE A 31 3.78 19.53 2.81
CA PHE A 31 3.20 18.24 2.43
C PHE A 31 3.83 17.07 3.18
N LYS A 32 5.07 17.24 3.63
CA LYS A 32 5.81 16.20 4.34
C LYS A 32 5.11 15.79 5.64
N TYR A 33 4.63 16.77 6.38
CA TYR A 33 4.02 16.54 7.69
C TYR A 33 2.49 16.46 7.66
N THR A 34 1.90 16.47 6.47
CA THR A 34 0.46 16.32 6.27
C THR A 34 0.20 15.10 5.41
N VAL A 35 0.10 15.29 4.10
CA VAL A 35 -0.20 14.20 3.15
C VAL A 35 0.85 13.10 3.19
N GLY A 36 2.13 13.46 3.35
CA GLY A 36 3.22 12.50 3.47
C GLY A 36 3.05 11.58 4.66
N GLU A 37 2.70 12.13 5.81
CA GLU A 37 2.44 11.35 7.01
C GLU A 37 1.21 10.46 6.85
N SER A 38 0.15 10.98 6.23
CA SER A 38 -1.06 10.21 5.97
C SER A 38 -0.78 9.03 5.04
N LEU A 39 0.01 9.25 4.00
CA LEU A 39 0.38 8.19 3.06
C LEU A 39 1.16 7.07 3.75
N LYS A 40 2.12 7.42 4.60
CA LYS A 40 2.87 6.44 5.38
C LYS A 40 1.96 5.65 6.31
N LYS A 41 1.05 6.33 6.99
CA LYS A 41 0.10 5.70 7.91
C LYS A 41 -0.81 4.71 7.18
N GLU A 42 -1.34 5.09 6.02
CA GLU A 42 -2.21 4.22 5.23
C GLU A 42 -1.46 2.97 4.76
N THR A 43 -0.19 3.11 4.41
CA THR A 43 0.61 1.98 3.96
C THR A 43 0.95 1.04 5.11
N LEU A 44 1.24 1.58 6.29
CA LEU A 44 1.43 0.76 7.50
C LEU A 44 0.16 0.00 7.86
N GLU A 45 -0.99 0.64 7.73
CA GLU A 45 -2.28 0.00 7.97
C GLU A 45 -2.52 -1.15 6.99
N LEU A 46 -2.20 -0.95 5.71
CA LEU A 46 -2.30 -1.99 4.69
C LEU A 46 -1.51 -3.24 5.10
N ILE A 47 -0.25 -3.05 5.48
CA ILE A 47 0.62 -4.17 5.87
C ILE A 47 0.09 -4.87 7.12
N THR A 48 -0.40 -4.10 8.09
CA THR A 48 -0.99 -4.65 9.31
C THR A 48 -2.19 -5.53 8.98
N LEU A 49 -3.04 -5.09 8.05
CA LEU A 49 -4.21 -5.86 7.63
C LEU A 49 -3.81 -7.15 6.91
N ILE A 50 -2.76 -7.09 6.08
CA ILE A 50 -2.25 -8.29 5.40
C ILE A 50 -1.73 -9.29 6.43
N TYR A 51 -0.98 -8.83 7.41
CA TYR A 51 -0.49 -9.66 8.51
C TYR A 51 -1.66 -10.32 9.26
N ARG A 52 -2.67 -9.54 9.63
CA ARG A 52 -3.85 -10.05 10.33
C ARG A 52 -4.61 -11.07 9.49
N ALA A 53 -4.81 -10.79 8.20
CA ALA A 53 -5.53 -11.70 7.32
C ALA A 53 -4.85 -13.05 7.22
N ASN A 54 -3.50 -13.06 7.17
CA ASN A 54 -2.76 -14.32 7.07
C ASN A 54 -2.99 -15.22 8.29
N SER A 55 -3.08 -14.64 9.48
CA SER A 55 -3.25 -15.39 10.73
C SER A 55 -4.71 -15.55 11.13
N ALA A 56 -5.64 -14.86 10.49
CA ALA A 56 -7.05 -14.91 10.84
C ALA A 56 -7.70 -16.21 10.36
N ARG A 57 -8.67 -16.68 11.13
CA ARG A 57 -9.51 -17.81 10.73
C ARG A 57 -10.47 -17.39 9.62
N GLU A 58 -11.14 -16.26 9.81
CA GLU A 58 -12.01 -15.64 8.83
C GLU A 58 -11.25 -14.50 8.16
N LYS A 59 -10.90 -14.66 6.89
CA LYS A 59 -10.00 -13.74 6.19
C LYS A 59 -10.72 -12.68 5.37
N LEU A 60 -11.95 -12.95 4.93
CA LEU A 60 -12.64 -12.15 3.93
C LEU A 60 -12.74 -10.67 4.30
N GLU A 61 -13.25 -10.36 5.49
CA GLU A 61 -13.44 -8.96 5.88
C GLU A 61 -12.14 -8.20 6.01
N THR A 62 -11.10 -8.85 6.51
CA THR A 62 -9.78 -8.22 6.66
C THR A 62 -9.16 -7.95 5.29
N ILE A 63 -9.31 -8.88 4.34
CA ILE A 63 -8.83 -8.67 2.97
C ILE A 63 -9.59 -7.53 2.30
N LYS A 64 -10.90 -7.42 2.52
CA LYS A 64 -11.68 -6.29 1.99
C LYS A 64 -11.17 -4.95 2.51
N LEU A 65 -10.84 -4.89 3.81
CA LEU A 65 -10.27 -3.68 4.40
C LEU A 65 -8.91 -3.34 3.79
N ALA A 66 -8.08 -4.35 3.56
CA ALA A 66 -6.79 -4.15 2.89
C ALA A 66 -6.98 -3.61 1.47
N ARG A 67 -7.98 -4.10 0.76
CA ARG A 67 -8.30 -3.61 -0.59
C ARG A 67 -8.75 -2.14 -0.57
N GLU A 68 -9.47 -1.72 0.45
CA GLU A 68 -9.81 -0.31 0.63
C GLU A 68 -8.55 0.54 0.85
N ARG A 69 -7.62 0.05 1.68
CA ARG A 69 -6.38 0.79 1.95
C ARG A 69 -5.54 0.98 0.69
N ILE A 70 -5.42 -0.03 -0.15
CA ILE A 70 -4.62 0.12 -1.38
C ILE A 70 -5.25 1.13 -2.34
N GLU A 71 -6.58 1.25 -2.37
CA GLU A 71 -7.24 2.28 -3.19
C GLU A 71 -7.00 3.68 -2.62
N VAL A 72 -6.98 3.84 -1.31
CA VAL A 72 -6.64 5.11 -0.67
C VAL A 72 -5.18 5.48 -0.98
N ILE A 73 -4.27 4.51 -0.94
CA ILE A 73 -2.86 4.73 -1.29
C ILE A 73 -2.74 5.15 -2.75
N ARG A 74 -3.50 4.53 -3.64
CA ARG A 74 -3.55 4.91 -5.05
C ARG A 74 -3.96 6.38 -5.22
N LEU A 75 -4.98 6.80 -4.48
CA LEU A 75 -5.44 8.19 -4.48
C LEU A 75 -4.34 9.15 -4.01
N PHE A 76 -3.66 8.81 -2.90
CA PHE A 76 -2.58 9.63 -2.39
C PHE A 76 -1.42 9.74 -3.38
N ALA A 77 -1.08 8.65 -4.07
CA ALA A 77 -0.02 8.66 -5.08
C ALA A 77 -0.37 9.64 -6.21
N ARG A 78 -1.63 9.62 -6.65
CA ARG A 78 -2.14 10.55 -7.66
C ARG A 78 -2.04 12.00 -7.16
N LEU A 79 -2.45 12.23 -5.92
CA LEU A 79 -2.41 13.55 -5.31
C LEU A 79 -0.96 14.06 -5.25
N MET A 80 -0.02 13.20 -4.85
CA MET A 80 1.40 13.58 -4.77
C MET A 80 1.96 13.97 -6.14
N LYS A 81 1.56 13.26 -7.17
CA LYS A 81 1.94 13.62 -8.54
C LYS A 81 1.37 14.99 -8.94
N ASP A 82 0.09 15.20 -8.68
CA ASP A 82 -0.59 16.44 -9.04
C ASP A 82 -0.04 17.64 -8.25
N LEU A 83 0.37 17.44 -7.01
CA LEU A 83 1.03 18.45 -6.18
C LEU A 83 2.52 18.59 -6.50
N ARG A 84 3.01 17.86 -7.49
CA ARG A 84 4.41 17.89 -7.95
C ARG A 84 5.41 17.50 -6.86
N GLN A 85 5.01 16.64 -5.95
CA GLN A 85 5.90 16.13 -4.91
C GLN A 85 6.69 14.91 -5.37
N ILE A 86 6.20 14.22 -6.39
CA ILE A 86 6.94 13.13 -7.06
C ILE A 86 6.92 13.41 -8.58
N SER A 87 7.95 12.92 -9.25
CA SER A 87 8.04 13.03 -10.71
C SER A 87 7.04 12.09 -11.38
N LEU A 88 6.78 12.33 -12.66
CA LEU A 88 5.95 11.41 -13.45
C LEU A 88 6.56 10.01 -13.47
N LYS A 89 7.88 9.93 -13.60
CA LYS A 89 8.61 8.65 -13.59
C LYS A 89 8.39 7.90 -12.27
N LYS A 90 8.51 8.61 -11.15
CA LYS A 90 8.28 8.02 -9.83
C LYS A 90 6.82 7.59 -9.66
N PHE A 91 5.88 8.42 -10.14
CA PHE A 91 4.47 8.08 -10.10
C PHE A 91 4.18 6.77 -10.85
N VAL A 92 4.74 6.61 -12.05
CA VAL A 92 4.55 5.38 -12.84
C VAL A 92 5.08 4.17 -12.08
N GLN A 93 6.26 4.30 -11.46
CA GLN A 93 6.85 3.23 -10.65
C GLN A 93 5.96 2.84 -9.48
N VAL A 94 5.51 3.83 -8.71
CA VAL A 94 4.64 3.60 -7.55
C VAL A 94 3.32 3.00 -7.97
N ASN A 95 2.75 3.48 -9.08
CA ASN A 95 1.49 2.97 -9.58
C ASN A 95 1.58 1.48 -9.97
N LYS A 96 2.71 1.06 -10.53
CA LYS A 96 2.96 -0.36 -10.83
C LYS A 96 3.00 -1.19 -9.54
N GLN A 97 3.64 -0.67 -8.49
CA GLN A 97 3.68 -1.35 -7.20
C GLN A 97 2.28 -1.45 -6.58
N VAL A 98 1.50 -0.39 -6.66
CA VAL A 98 0.12 -0.37 -6.17
C VAL A 98 -0.73 -1.40 -6.93
N GLU A 99 -0.59 -1.45 -8.27
CA GLU A 99 -1.29 -2.43 -9.09
C GLU A 99 -0.93 -3.86 -8.72
N CYS A 100 0.34 -4.12 -8.47
CA CYS A 100 0.82 -5.44 -8.07
C CYS A 100 0.14 -5.88 -6.77
N VAL A 101 0.10 -5.01 -5.77
CA VAL A 101 -0.56 -5.31 -4.49
C VAL A 101 -2.06 -5.51 -4.69
N SER A 102 -2.69 -4.63 -5.46
CA SER A 102 -4.13 -4.68 -5.70
C SER A 102 -4.55 -5.99 -6.36
N LYS A 103 -3.82 -6.43 -7.38
CA LYS A 103 -4.10 -7.70 -8.08
C LYS A 103 -3.96 -8.90 -7.16
N GLN A 104 -2.94 -8.90 -6.32
CA GLN A 104 -2.71 -10.00 -5.38
C GLN A 104 -3.80 -10.07 -4.32
N LEU A 105 -4.26 -8.91 -3.82
CA LEU A 105 -5.36 -8.86 -2.84
C LEU A 105 -6.66 -9.34 -3.48
N THR A 106 -6.92 -8.96 -4.73
CA THR A 106 -8.10 -9.43 -5.46
C THR A 106 -8.07 -10.94 -5.63
N GLY A 107 -6.93 -11.50 -6.02
CA GLY A 107 -6.76 -12.95 -6.15
C GLY A 107 -6.94 -13.65 -4.81
N TRP A 108 -6.38 -13.10 -3.75
CA TRP A 108 -6.52 -13.67 -2.41
C TRP A 108 -7.97 -13.67 -1.96
N GLN A 109 -8.69 -12.57 -2.18
CA GLN A 109 -10.10 -12.51 -1.85
C GLN A 109 -10.90 -13.59 -2.58
N LYS A 110 -10.64 -13.78 -3.86
CA LYS A 110 -11.31 -14.82 -4.65
C LYS A 110 -11.05 -16.22 -4.08
N SER A 111 -9.84 -16.46 -3.57
CA SER A 111 -9.48 -17.78 -3.04
C SER A 111 -10.18 -18.11 -1.72
N VAL A 112 -10.70 -17.11 -1.00
CA VAL A 112 -11.36 -17.30 0.28
C VAL A 112 -12.88 -17.08 0.22
N THR A 113 -13.41 -16.83 -0.97
CA THR A 113 -14.85 -16.75 -1.24
C THR A 113 -15.29 -17.93 -2.09
#